data_0918f03e13309de642f4fe2d464a1203
#
_entry.id   0918f03e13309de642f4fe2d464a1203
#
_cell.length_a   1.000
_cell.length_b   1.000
_cell.length_c   1.000
_cell.angle_alpha   90.00
_cell.angle_beta   90.00
_cell.angle_gamma   90.00
#
_symmetry.space_group_name_H-M   'P 1'
#
loop_
_entity.id
_entity.type
_entity.pdbx_description
1 polymer ?
#
loop_
_entity_poly.entity_id
_entity_poly.type
_entity_poly.pdbx_seq_one_letter_code
_entity_poly.pdbx_strand_id
1 'polypeptide(L)'
;MKFFFNILSICAISSSFGAFKAVGNELDEVICNAMKGMQAKEEKKIPYNIGDYELIGITVDCKKKALITEKKHIQYSLSDFSEDYKINAIKNWEKANCKNMIFNTNTGWSTTQIIQDTDKNVVLKLKANFETCSQ
;
A
#
# COMPACT_ATOMS: atom_id res chain seq x y z
N MET A 1 -0.30 -11.49 2.90
CA MET A 1 0.80 -11.87 2.00
C MET A 1 0.45 -11.86 0.53
N LYS A 2 -0.71 -12.37 0.11
CA LYS A 2 -1.17 -12.25 -1.29
C LYS A 2 -1.21 -10.80 -1.79
N PHE A 3 -1.49 -9.85 -0.91
CA PHE A 3 -1.49 -8.43 -1.23
C PHE A 3 -0.11 -7.91 -1.64
N PHE A 4 0.96 -8.40 -0.99
CA PHE A 4 2.33 -8.04 -1.34
C PHE A 4 2.77 -8.57 -2.70
N PHE A 5 2.25 -9.72 -3.11
CA PHE A 5 2.51 -10.27 -4.44
C PHE A 5 1.91 -9.40 -5.56
N ASN A 6 0.76 -8.79 -5.30
CA ASN A 6 0.13 -7.92 -6.29
C ASN A 6 0.89 -6.59 -6.44
N ILE A 7 1.46 -6.09 -5.36
CA ILE A 7 2.35 -4.92 -5.41
C ILE A 7 3.66 -5.26 -6.14
N LEU A 8 4.16 -6.48 -5.96
CA LEU A 8 5.33 -6.97 -6.69
C LEU A 8 5.07 -7.08 -8.20
N SER A 9 3.84 -7.39 -8.61
CA SER A 9 3.45 -7.37 -10.03
C SER A 9 3.54 -5.96 -10.61
N ILE A 10 3.26 -4.94 -9.81
CA ILE A 10 3.42 -3.54 -10.23
C ILE A 10 4.90 -3.19 -10.39
N CYS A 11 5.78 -3.78 -9.57
CA CYS A 11 7.23 -3.62 -9.73
C CYS A 11 7.73 -4.13 -11.09
N ALA A 12 7.18 -5.24 -11.57
CA ALA A 12 7.55 -5.78 -12.88
C ALA A 12 7.12 -4.84 -14.01
N ILE A 13 5.99 -4.17 -13.85
CA ILE A 13 5.54 -3.15 -14.79
C ILE A 13 6.46 -1.94 -14.74
N SER A 14 6.80 -1.45 -13.53
CA SER A 14 7.66 -0.28 -13.39
C SER A 14 9.08 -0.52 -13.89
N SER A 15 9.62 -1.73 -13.78
CA SER A 15 10.94 -2.05 -14.31
C SER A 15 11.01 -2.06 -15.84
N SER A 16 9.89 -2.39 -16.52
CA SER A 16 9.81 -2.27 -17.97
C SER A 16 9.72 -0.82 -18.45
N PHE A 17 9.32 0.11 -17.60
CA PHE A 17 9.25 1.53 -17.90
C PHE A 17 10.57 2.28 -17.72
N GLY A 18 11.56 1.70 -17.07
CA GLY A 18 12.92 2.28 -17.00
C GLY A 18 13.57 2.48 -18.37
N ALA A 19 13.08 1.79 -19.41
CA ALA A 19 13.51 1.97 -20.79
C ALA A 19 12.77 3.10 -21.51
N PHE A 20 11.64 3.55 -21.00
CA PHE A 20 10.88 4.67 -21.54
C PHE A 20 11.16 5.90 -20.68
N LYS A 21 11.79 6.90 -21.25
CA LYS A 21 11.87 8.22 -20.62
C LYS A 21 10.49 8.87 -20.64
N ALA A 22 9.53 8.26 -19.95
CA ALA A 22 8.20 8.82 -19.80
C ALA A 22 8.32 10.10 -19.00
N VAL A 23 7.88 11.20 -19.56
CA VAL A 23 7.78 12.47 -18.89
C VAL A 23 6.57 12.42 -17.95
N GLY A 24 6.65 13.06 -16.79
CA GLY A 24 5.79 12.96 -15.62
C GLY A 24 4.34 12.58 -15.83
N ASN A 25 3.60 13.20 -16.76
CA ASN A 25 2.18 12.94 -16.97
C ASN A 25 1.88 11.55 -17.56
N GLU A 26 2.71 11.08 -18.47
CA GLU A 26 2.57 9.74 -19.07
C GLU A 26 2.85 8.66 -18.06
N LEU A 27 3.89 8.85 -17.24
CA LEU A 27 4.22 7.92 -16.17
C LEU A 27 3.10 7.85 -15.14
N ASP A 28 2.55 8.99 -14.74
CA ASP A 28 1.43 9.04 -13.79
C ASP A 28 0.19 8.32 -14.33
N GLU A 29 -0.12 8.48 -15.60
CA GLU A 29 -1.23 7.78 -16.22
C GLU A 29 -1.03 6.27 -16.23
N VAL A 30 0.16 5.81 -16.55
CA VAL A 30 0.51 4.39 -16.54
C VAL A 30 0.40 3.80 -15.14
N ILE A 31 0.96 4.48 -14.14
CA ILE A 31 0.89 4.05 -12.75
C ILE A 31 -0.58 4.04 -12.29
N CYS A 32 -1.33 5.08 -12.60
CA CYS A 32 -2.75 5.17 -12.26
C CYS A 32 -3.54 4.01 -12.83
N ASN A 33 -3.37 3.70 -14.11
CA ASN A 33 -4.06 2.60 -14.77
C ASN A 33 -3.70 1.24 -14.18
N ALA A 34 -2.43 1.02 -13.87
CA ALA A 34 -1.96 -0.20 -13.23
C ALA A 34 -2.57 -0.36 -11.82
N MET A 35 -2.58 0.71 -11.04
CA MET A 35 -3.16 0.73 -9.69
C MET A 35 -4.67 0.49 -9.72
N LYS A 36 -5.38 1.12 -10.64
CA LYS A 36 -6.83 0.91 -10.82
C LYS A 36 -7.16 -0.51 -11.26
N GLY A 37 -6.33 -1.10 -12.10
CA GLY A 37 -6.47 -2.51 -12.48
C GLY A 37 -6.34 -3.44 -11.28
N MET A 38 -5.38 -3.17 -10.41
CA MET A 38 -5.21 -3.91 -9.15
C MET A 38 -6.40 -3.69 -8.22
N GLN A 39 -6.86 -2.46 -8.07
CA GLN A 39 -8.04 -2.13 -7.27
C GLN A 39 -9.25 -2.92 -7.73
N ALA A 40 -9.54 -2.96 -9.02
CA ALA A 40 -10.67 -3.69 -9.58
C ALA A 40 -10.60 -5.19 -9.29
N LYS A 41 -9.39 -5.76 -9.33
CA LYS A 41 -9.15 -7.17 -8.97
C LYS A 41 -9.42 -7.44 -7.50
N GLU A 42 -8.88 -6.60 -6.62
CA GLU A 42 -8.99 -6.79 -5.17
C GLU A 42 -10.40 -6.51 -4.65
N GLU A 43 -11.09 -5.53 -5.19
CA GLU A 43 -12.47 -5.19 -4.80
C GLU A 43 -13.44 -6.36 -4.97
N LYS A 44 -13.18 -7.24 -5.93
CA LYS A 44 -14.00 -8.44 -6.13
C LYS A 44 -13.83 -9.48 -5.04
N LYS A 45 -12.74 -9.43 -4.29
CA LYS A 45 -12.39 -10.40 -3.26
C LYS A 45 -12.67 -9.92 -1.85
N ILE A 46 -12.65 -8.59 -1.62
CA ILE A 46 -12.83 -8.04 -0.28
C ILE A 46 -14.30 -8.11 0.15
N PRO A 47 -14.59 -8.35 1.46
CA PRO A 47 -13.57 -8.57 2.50
C PRO A 47 -13.00 -9.99 2.47
N TYR A 48 -11.71 -10.13 2.77
CA TYR A 48 -11.10 -11.45 2.95
C TYR A 48 -10.01 -11.40 4.02
N ASN A 49 -9.78 -12.56 4.65
CA ASN A 49 -8.83 -12.66 5.76
C ASN A 49 -7.40 -12.88 5.26
N ILE A 50 -6.46 -12.17 5.88
CA ILE A 50 -5.03 -12.36 5.72
C ILE A 50 -4.47 -12.55 7.13
N GLY A 51 -4.27 -13.82 7.56
CA GLY A 51 -3.85 -14.10 8.93
C GLY A 51 -4.85 -13.56 9.95
N ASP A 52 -4.40 -12.72 10.86
CA ASP A 52 -5.23 -12.12 11.92
C ASP A 52 -5.98 -10.86 11.48
N TYR A 53 -5.93 -10.53 10.20
CA TYR A 53 -6.55 -9.34 9.65
C TYR A 53 -7.56 -9.66 8.57
N GLU A 54 -8.53 -8.77 8.44
CA GLU A 54 -9.46 -8.76 7.32
C GLU A 54 -9.16 -7.53 6.46
N LEU A 55 -8.87 -7.74 5.19
CA LEU A 55 -8.75 -6.64 4.23
C LEU A 55 -10.16 -6.17 3.88
N ILE A 56 -10.47 -4.92 4.17
CA ILE A 56 -11.82 -4.38 4.06
C ILE A 56 -11.96 -3.27 3.03
N GLY A 57 -10.86 -2.69 2.58
CA GLY A 57 -10.92 -1.60 1.60
C GLY A 57 -9.63 -1.44 0.82
N ILE A 58 -9.78 -0.99 -0.41
CA ILE A 58 -8.70 -0.57 -1.28
C ILE A 58 -9.19 0.59 -2.14
N THR A 59 -8.44 1.67 -2.16
CA THR A 59 -8.78 2.88 -2.90
C THR A 59 -7.57 3.40 -3.64
N VAL A 60 -7.76 3.76 -4.90
CA VAL A 60 -6.73 4.43 -5.71
C VAL A 60 -7.24 5.83 -6.05
N ASP A 61 -6.48 6.83 -5.61
CA ASP A 61 -6.75 8.24 -5.94
C ASP A 61 -5.64 8.74 -6.85
N CYS A 62 -5.91 8.80 -8.15
CA CYS A 62 -4.93 9.20 -9.14
C CYS A 62 -4.58 10.69 -9.08
N LYS A 63 -5.50 11.52 -8.64
CA LYS A 63 -5.24 12.96 -8.43
C LYS A 63 -4.21 13.19 -7.34
N LYS A 64 -4.35 12.48 -6.23
CA LYS A 64 -3.44 12.55 -5.08
C LYS A 64 -2.25 11.61 -5.20
N LYS A 65 -2.22 10.78 -6.25
CA LYS A 65 -1.21 9.75 -6.47
C LYS A 65 -1.06 8.85 -5.25
N ALA A 66 -2.19 8.32 -4.79
CA ALA A 66 -2.25 7.54 -3.56
C ALA A 66 -2.94 6.20 -3.75
N LEU A 67 -2.33 5.17 -3.20
CA LEU A 67 -2.93 3.85 -3.01
C LEU A 67 -3.20 3.70 -1.52
N ILE A 68 -4.46 3.50 -1.13
CA ILE A 68 -4.88 3.37 0.26
C ILE A 68 -5.51 2.02 0.46
N THR A 69 -5.02 1.28 1.44
CA THR A 69 -5.62 0.01 1.87
C THR A 69 -6.07 0.10 3.30
N GLU A 70 -7.14 -0.61 3.62
CA GLU A 70 -7.69 -0.66 4.96
C GLU A 70 -7.79 -2.11 5.41
N LYS A 71 -7.22 -2.42 6.57
CA LYS A 71 -7.36 -3.74 7.17
C LYS A 71 -7.81 -3.60 8.63
N LYS A 72 -8.65 -4.53 9.03
CA LYS A 72 -9.21 -4.60 10.37
C LYS A 72 -8.70 -5.84 11.08
N HIS A 73 -8.27 -5.69 12.33
CA HIS A 73 -7.90 -6.84 13.15
C HIS A 73 -9.15 -7.63 13.56
N ILE A 74 -9.03 -8.96 13.56
CA ILE A 74 -10.18 -9.83 13.83
C ILE A 74 -10.42 -10.02 15.33
N GLN A 75 -9.36 -9.96 16.15
CA GLN A 75 -9.41 -10.39 17.54
C GLN A 75 -9.10 -9.30 18.58
N TYR A 76 -8.33 -8.27 18.21
CA TYR A 76 -7.79 -7.32 19.18
C TYR A 76 -8.43 -5.96 19.10
N SER A 77 -8.65 -5.37 20.26
CA SER A 77 -9.10 -3.99 20.40
C SER A 77 -7.89 -3.04 20.54
N LEU A 78 -8.17 -1.73 20.49
CA LEU A 78 -7.13 -0.69 20.47
C LEU A 78 -6.11 -0.82 21.62
N SER A 79 -6.58 -1.17 22.81
CA SER A 79 -5.73 -1.33 24.00
C SER A 79 -4.76 -2.51 23.94
N ASP A 80 -4.99 -3.46 23.05
CA ASP A 80 -4.16 -4.66 22.91
C ASP A 80 -2.89 -4.42 22.07
N PHE A 81 -2.80 -3.27 21.38
CA PHE A 81 -1.68 -2.94 20.51
C PHE A 81 -0.59 -2.17 21.26
N SER A 82 0.57 -2.80 21.41
CA SER A 82 1.72 -2.19 22.08
C SER A 82 2.47 -1.21 21.16
N GLU A 83 3.31 -0.37 21.78
CA GLU A 83 4.22 0.50 21.02
C GLU A 83 5.24 -0.31 20.21
N ASP A 84 5.73 -1.43 20.75
CA ASP A 84 6.63 -2.34 20.02
C ASP A 84 5.96 -2.90 18.76
N TYR A 85 4.68 -3.27 18.84
CA TYR A 85 3.92 -3.68 17.67
C TYR A 85 3.91 -2.59 16.61
N LYS A 86 3.62 -1.36 16.99
CA LYS A 86 3.55 -0.22 16.07
C LYS A 86 4.89 0.05 15.40
N ILE A 87 5.97 0.05 16.18
CA ILE A 87 7.33 0.26 15.65
C ILE A 87 7.70 -0.83 14.64
N ASN A 88 7.44 -2.08 14.98
CA ASN A 88 7.73 -3.21 14.10
C ASN A 88 6.87 -3.18 12.83
N ALA A 89 5.60 -2.80 12.95
CA ALA A 89 4.70 -2.66 11.81
C ALA A 89 5.20 -1.59 10.84
N ILE A 90 5.66 -0.45 11.34
CA ILE A 90 6.24 0.62 10.52
C ILE A 90 7.48 0.12 9.78
N LYS A 91 8.40 -0.51 10.48
CA LYS A 91 9.64 -1.06 9.88
C LYS A 91 9.36 -2.08 8.79
N ASN A 92 8.45 -3.01 9.07
CA ASN A 92 8.09 -4.06 8.12
C ASN A 92 7.39 -3.48 6.89
N TRP A 93 6.54 -2.49 7.07
CA TRP A 93 5.86 -1.79 5.98
C TRP A 93 6.84 -1.06 5.08
N GLU A 94 7.74 -0.28 5.66
CA GLU A 94 8.78 0.44 4.92
C GLU A 94 9.68 -0.54 4.16
N LYS A 95 10.15 -1.58 4.82
CA LYS A 95 10.98 -2.60 4.20
C LYS A 95 10.28 -3.26 3.01
N ALA A 96 9.00 -3.56 3.13
CA ALA A 96 8.23 -4.21 2.07
C ALA A 96 7.94 -3.27 0.89
N ASN A 97 7.59 -2.03 1.16
CA ASN A 97 7.13 -1.09 0.13
C ASN A 97 8.25 -0.24 -0.49
N CYS A 98 9.33 0.02 0.24
CA CYS A 98 10.45 0.78 -0.28
C CYS A 98 11.32 -0.01 -1.27
N LYS A 99 11.04 -1.27 -1.48
CA LYS A 99 11.61 -2.06 -2.58
C LYS A 99 10.92 -1.75 -3.92
N ASN A 100 9.75 -1.18 -3.88
CA ASN A 100 8.98 -0.86 -5.07
C ASN A 100 9.42 0.48 -5.65
N MET A 101 9.83 0.47 -6.90
CA MET A 101 10.32 1.67 -7.60
C MET A 101 9.29 2.80 -7.68
N ILE A 102 8.01 2.49 -7.63
CA ILE A 102 6.96 3.51 -7.63
C ILE A 102 7.07 4.38 -6.37
N PHE A 103 7.38 3.78 -5.23
CA PHE A 103 7.42 4.49 -3.94
C PHE A 103 8.82 4.93 -3.53
N ASN A 104 9.87 4.27 -4.02
CA ASN A 104 11.25 4.63 -3.66
C ASN A 104 11.92 5.61 -4.62
N THR A 105 11.26 5.97 -5.70
CA THR A 105 11.70 7.02 -6.63
C THR A 105 10.76 8.22 -6.58
N ASN A 106 11.19 9.35 -7.11
CA ASN A 106 10.44 10.60 -7.02
C ASN A 106 9.28 10.66 -8.01
N THR A 107 8.33 9.73 -7.91
CA THR A 107 7.12 9.70 -8.73
C THR A 107 6.00 10.56 -8.18
N GLY A 108 6.06 10.91 -6.90
CA GLY A 108 4.97 11.54 -6.18
C GLY A 108 3.92 10.56 -5.65
N TRP A 109 4.01 9.27 -6.01
CA TRP A 109 3.08 8.26 -5.55
C TRP A 109 3.38 7.79 -4.13
N SER A 110 2.32 7.52 -3.38
CA SER A 110 2.41 6.97 -2.03
C SER A 110 1.49 5.77 -1.88
N THR A 111 1.84 4.90 -0.94
CA THR A 111 0.92 3.86 -0.46
C THR A 111 0.71 4.03 1.04
N THR A 112 -0.53 3.93 1.46
CA THR A 112 -0.92 4.03 2.87
C THR A 112 -1.76 2.83 3.24
N GLN A 113 -1.47 2.25 4.40
CA GLN A 113 -2.33 1.23 4.98
C GLN A 113 -2.89 1.73 6.30
N ILE A 114 -4.21 1.69 6.42
CA ILE A 114 -4.93 2.04 7.64
C ILE A 114 -5.22 0.73 8.37
N ILE A 115 -4.66 0.59 9.57
CA ILE A 115 -4.89 -0.58 10.43
C ILE A 115 -5.92 -0.20 11.47
N GLN A 116 -6.99 -0.97 11.56
CA GLN A 116 -8.08 -0.78 12.50
C GLN A 116 -8.17 -1.95 13.48
N ASP A 117 -8.72 -1.68 14.64
CA ASP A 117 -9.07 -2.72 15.62
C ASP A 117 -10.41 -3.39 15.25
N THR A 118 -10.89 -4.28 16.12
CA THR A 118 -12.18 -4.98 15.91
C THR A 118 -13.37 -4.05 15.82
N ASP A 119 -13.30 -2.86 16.42
CA ASP A 119 -14.36 -1.87 16.44
C ASP A 119 -14.17 -0.76 15.40
N LYS A 120 -13.23 -0.95 14.47
CA LYS A 120 -12.84 -0.01 13.41
C LYS A 120 -12.18 1.27 13.92
N ASN A 121 -11.67 1.27 15.13
CA ASN A 121 -10.80 2.36 15.60
C ASN A 121 -9.45 2.27 14.91
N VAL A 122 -8.94 3.40 14.44
CA VAL A 122 -7.63 3.44 13.78
C VAL A 122 -6.52 3.22 14.82
N VAL A 123 -5.79 2.13 14.65
CA VAL A 123 -4.64 1.79 15.48
C VAL A 123 -3.38 2.48 14.93
N LEU A 124 -3.21 2.46 13.62
CA LEU A 124 -1.98 2.90 12.97
C LEU A 124 -2.24 3.21 11.50
N LYS A 125 -1.55 4.23 11.01
CA LYS A 125 -1.45 4.53 9.58
C LYS A 125 -0.02 4.36 9.14
N LEU A 126 0.18 3.47 8.17
CA LEU A 126 1.49 3.19 7.59
C LEU A 126 1.58 3.86 6.22
N LYS A 127 2.64 4.61 5.98
CA LYS A 127 2.84 5.31 4.71
C LYS A 127 4.22 5.00 4.14
N ALA A 128 4.28 4.81 2.83
CA ALA A 128 5.54 4.74 2.10
C ALA A 128 5.47 5.62 0.87
N ASN A 129 6.48 6.45 0.70
CA ASN A 129 6.69 7.31 -0.46
C ASN A 129 8.19 7.60 -0.60
N PHE A 130 8.55 8.42 -1.57
CA PHE A 130 9.94 8.78 -1.81
C PHE A 130 10.63 9.34 -0.55
N GLU A 131 9.96 10.23 0.19
CA GLU A 131 10.53 10.83 1.40
C GLU A 131 10.78 9.78 2.50
N THR A 132 9.79 8.94 2.80
CA THR A 132 9.92 7.92 3.85
C THR A 132 10.93 6.84 3.47
N CYS A 133 11.04 6.51 2.19
CA CYS A 133 11.96 5.50 1.70
C CYS A 133 13.41 5.99 1.56
N SER A 134 13.62 7.30 1.58
CA SER A 134 14.94 7.92 1.42
C SER A 134 15.68 8.16 2.74
N GLN A 135 15.02 7.89 3.87
CA GLN A 135 15.60 8.09 5.21
C GLN A 135 16.46 6.93 5.66
#